data_0537bcd233879fe3c8766a23704879ce
#
_entry.id   0537bcd233879fe3c8766a23704879ce
#
_cell.length_a   1.000
_cell.length_b   1.000
_cell.length_c   1.000
_cell.angle_alpha   90.00
_cell.angle_beta   90.00
_cell.angle_gamma   90.00
#
_symmetry.space_group_name_H-M   'P 1'
#
loop_
_entity.id
_entity.type
_entity.pdbx_description
1 polymer ?
#
loop_
_entity_poly.entity_id
_entity_poly.type
_entity_poly.pdbx_seq_one_letter_code
_entity_poly.pdbx_strand_id
1 'polypeptide(L)'
;MNDVLIRDLKGMDEFRAAEELQYAVWGEDEVVVPGDIMKVIQAEGGIAAGTFKDGDLIGFVFGFPTREPHLQHSHLLAVHPKDRGLGLGAQLKIRGIGYLKIAAASIKKGG
;
A
#
# COMPACT_ATOMS: atom_id res chain seq x y z
N MET A 1 -17.03 -17.03 5.36
CA MET A 1 -16.06 -16.80 4.29
C MET A 1 -15.52 -15.40 4.38
N ASN A 2 -14.23 -15.24 4.27
CA ASN A 2 -13.61 -13.93 4.39
C ASN A 2 -13.54 -13.27 3.02
N ASP A 3 -14.37 -12.26 2.85
CA ASP A 3 -14.33 -11.48 1.62
C ASP A 3 -13.21 -10.46 1.73
N VAL A 4 -12.24 -10.58 0.85
CA VAL A 4 -11.11 -9.67 0.76
C VAL A 4 -11.26 -8.89 -0.52
N LEU A 5 -11.24 -7.56 -0.40
CA LEU A 5 -11.36 -6.66 -1.53
C LEU A 5 -10.07 -5.86 -1.69
N ILE A 6 -9.51 -5.86 -2.90
CA ILE A 6 -8.32 -5.06 -3.20
C ILE A 6 -8.76 -3.92 -4.12
N ARG A 7 -8.52 -2.70 -3.69
CA ARG A 7 -8.88 -1.51 -4.46
C ARG A 7 -8.02 -0.32 -4.05
N ASP A 8 -8.10 0.74 -4.84
CA ASP A 8 -7.41 1.97 -4.49
C ASP A 8 -7.95 2.54 -3.18
N LEU A 9 -7.06 3.15 -2.40
CA LEU A 9 -7.47 3.90 -1.22
C LEU A 9 -8.26 5.12 -1.65
N LYS A 10 -9.31 5.44 -0.90
CA LYS A 10 -10.20 6.57 -1.18
C LYS A 10 -10.52 7.30 0.11
N GLY A 11 -10.37 8.62 0.07
CA GLY A 11 -10.71 9.46 1.20
C GLY A 11 -9.71 9.42 2.33
N MET A 12 -9.71 10.49 3.13
CA MET A 12 -8.70 10.65 4.19
C MET A 12 -8.77 9.56 5.25
N ASP A 13 -9.95 9.03 5.53
CA ASP A 13 -10.04 7.97 6.54
C ASP A 13 -9.24 6.74 6.15
N GLU A 14 -9.25 6.39 4.87
CA GLU A 14 -8.50 5.22 4.40
C GLU A 14 -7.01 5.52 4.35
N PHE A 15 -6.62 6.73 3.95
CA PHE A 15 -5.20 7.10 3.98
C PHE A 15 -4.66 7.17 5.40
N ARG A 16 -5.47 7.61 6.35
CA ARG A 16 -5.07 7.57 7.76
C ARG A 16 -4.97 6.14 8.28
N ALA A 17 -5.87 5.25 7.84
CA ALA A 17 -5.77 3.85 8.19
C ALA A 17 -4.47 3.23 7.66
N ALA A 18 -4.03 3.63 6.47
CA ALA A 18 -2.75 3.17 5.93
C ALA A 18 -1.58 3.72 6.74
N GLU A 19 -1.66 4.95 7.21
CA GLU A 19 -0.64 5.50 8.10
C GLU A 19 -0.58 4.71 9.41
N GLU A 20 -1.72 4.44 10.03
CA GLU A 20 -1.79 3.67 11.27
C GLU A 20 -1.28 2.25 11.08
N LEU A 21 -1.56 1.65 9.94
CA LEU A 21 -1.09 0.30 9.65
C LEU A 21 0.44 0.23 9.63
N GLN A 22 1.11 1.27 9.19
CA GLN A 22 2.56 1.31 9.21
C GLN A 22 3.10 1.19 10.63
N TYR A 23 2.48 1.85 11.59
CA TYR A 23 2.88 1.72 12.99
C TYR A 23 2.64 0.30 13.51
N ALA A 24 1.53 -0.31 13.13
CA ALA A 24 1.24 -1.68 13.55
C ALA A 24 2.24 -2.68 13.00
N VAL A 25 2.78 -2.42 11.81
CA VAL A 25 3.73 -3.32 11.15
C VAL A 25 5.16 -3.09 11.64
N TRP A 26 5.58 -1.84 11.78
CA TRP A 26 6.99 -1.51 12.03
C TRP A 26 7.26 -0.87 13.38
N GLY A 27 6.24 -0.56 14.15
CA GLY A 27 6.38 0.03 15.47
C GLY A 27 6.17 1.54 15.46
N GLU A 28 5.85 2.08 16.65
CA GLU A 28 5.48 3.49 16.78
C GLU A 28 6.66 4.45 16.65
N ASP A 29 7.88 3.94 16.80
CA ASP A 29 9.07 4.77 16.67
C ASP A 29 9.55 4.94 15.24
N GLU A 30 8.89 4.27 14.31
CA GLU A 30 9.29 4.35 12.90
C GLU A 30 8.80 5.62 12.24
N VAL A 31 9.60 6.09 11.28
CA VAL A 31 9.17 7.18 10.41
C VAL A 31 8.24 6.59 9.36
N VAL A 32 7.01 7.05 9.34
CA VAL A 32 6.00 6.53 8.43
C VAL A 32 5.64 7.57 7.38
N VAL A 33 5.03 7.11 6.29
CA VAL A 33 4.52 8.02 5.27
C VAL A 33 3.15 8.52 5.73
N PRO A 34 2.99 9.84 5.89
CA PRO A 34 1.70 10.39 6.31
C PRO A 34 0.61 10.13 5.27
N GLY A 35 -0.62 9.98 5.76
CA GLY A 35 -1.75 9.70 4.89
C GLY A 35 -2.02 10.79 3.87
N ASP A 36 -1.87 12.05 4.26
CA ASP A 36 -2.09 13.18 3.34
C ASP A 36 -1.06 13.18 2.19
N ILE A 37 0.17 12.77 2.47
CA ILE A 37 1.21 12.65 1.43
C ILE A 37 0.85 11.52 0.46
N MET A 38 0.41 10.38 0.98
CA MET A 38 -0.02 9.28 0.12
C MET A 38 -1.17 9.69 -0.79
N LYS A 39 -2.09 10.47 -0.27
CA LYS A 39 -3.23 10.95 -1.05
C LYS A 39 -2.77 11.85 -2.21
N VAL A 40 -1.86 12.78 -1.92
CA VAL A 40 -1.34 13.69 -2.94
C VAL A 40 -0.60 12.90 -4.02
N ILE A 41 0.23 11.97 -3.63
CA ILE A 41 1.02 11.19 -4.58
C ILE A 41 0.12 10.30 -5.44
N GLN A 42 -0.92 9.72 -4.87
CA GLN A 42 -1.89 8.97 -5.66
C GLN A 42 -2.56 9.87 -6.71
N ALA A 43 -2.94 11.07 -6.32
CA ALA A 43 -3.57 12.02 -7.25
C ALA A 43 -2.62 12.41 -8.38
N GLU A 44 -1.32 12.39 -8.14
CA GLU A 44 -0.30 12.71 -9.14
C GLU A 44 0.16 11.51 -9.94
N GLY A 45 -0.53 10.40 -9.84
CA GLY A 45 -0.23 9.21 -10.64
C GLY A 45 0.46 8.09 -9.91
N GLY A 46 0.69 8.23 -8.60
CA GLY A 46 1.25 7.16 -7.80
C GLY A 46 0.23 6.07 -7.51
N ILE A 47 0.71 5.00 -6.89
CA ILE A 47 -0.12 3.87 -6.50
C ILE A 47 -0.36 3.91 -5.00
N ALA A 48 -1.61 3.84 -4.59
CA ALA A 48 -1.98 3.64 -3.20
C ALA A 48 -3.22 2.76 -3.20
N ALA A 49 -3.01 1.46 -3.05
CA ALA A 49 -4.08 0.47 -3.10
C ALA A 49 -4.06 -0.36 -1.83
N GLY A 50 -5.23 -0.70 -1.34
CA GLY A 50 -5.37 -1.42 -0.09
C GLY A 50 -6.14 -2.71 -0.22
N THR A 51 -5.94 -3.57 0.77
CA THR A 51 -6.69 -4.80 0.95
C THR A 51 -7.62 -4.60 2.14
N PHE A 52 -8.91 -4.82 1.90
CA PHE A 52 -9.95 -4.64 2.92
C PHE A 52 -10.60 -5.98 3.23
N LYS A 53 -10.76 -6.24 4.50
CA LYS A 53 -11.45 -7.43 4.99
C LYS A 53 -12.52 -6.96 5.96
N ASP A 54 -13.77 -7.24 5.63
CA ASP A 54 -14.92 -6.80 6.44
C ASP A 54 -14.89 -5.29 6.71
N GLY A 55 -14.43 -4.51 5.72
CA GLY A 55 -14.37 -3.07 5.82
C GLY A 55 -13.09 -2.52 6.43
N ASP A 56 -12.25 -3.37 6.99
CA ASP A 56 -11.01 -2.94 7.64
C ASP A 56 -9.82 -3.06 6.69
N LEU A 57 -8.97 -2.05 6.71
CA LEU A 57 -7.73 -2.07 5.93
C LEU A 57 -6.72 -3.00 6.62
N ILE A 58 -6.35 -4.07 5.94
CA ILE A 58 -5.41 -5.06 6.50
C ILE A 58 -4.07 -5.08 5.77
N GLY A 59 -3.96 -4.39 4.66
CA GLY A 59 -2.71 -4.28 3.92
C GLY A 59 -2.79 -3.18 2.88
N PHE A 60 -1.63 -2.70 2.43
CA PHE A 60 -1.62 -1.73 1.33
C PHE A 60 -0.27 -1.72 0.63
N VAL A 61 -0.27 -1.21 -0.58
CA VAL A 61 0.93 -0.93 -1.37
C VAL A 61 0.95 0.55 -1.72
N PHE A 62 2.13 1.15 -1.69
CA PHE A 62 2.31 2.55 -1.99
C PHE A 62 3.53 2.72 -2.89
N GLY A 63 3.37 3.46 -3.97
CA GLY A 63 4.44 3.70 -4.92
C GLY A 63 4.39 5.11 -5.48
N PHE A 64 5.53 5.58 -5.98
CA PHE A 64 5.67 6.91 -6.59
C PHE A 64 5.69 6.79 -8.11
N PRO A 65 5.12 7.77 -8.83
CA PRO A 65 5.39 7.87 -10.25
C PRO A 65 6.84 8.26 -10.47
N THR A 66 7.41 7.81 -11.59
CA THR A 66 8.77 8.15 -11.97
C THR A 66 8.74 8.98 -13.27
N ARG A 67 9.92 9.38 -13.74
CA ARG A 67 10.02 10.06 -15.04
C ARG A 67 9.61 9.16 -16.19
N GLU A 68 9.77 7.85 -16.02
CA GLU A 68 9.30 6.89 -17.02
C GLU A 68 7.79 6.73 -16.87
N PRO A 69 6.98 7.06 -17.89
CA PRO A 69 5.53 7.08 -17.75
C PRO A 69 4.90 5.77 -17.30
N HIS A 70 5.58 4.65 -17.54
CA HIS A 70 5.04 3.34 -17.23
C HIS A 70 5.72 2.66 -16.05
N LEU A 71 6.53 3.39 -15.29
CA LEU A 71 7.31 2.82 -14.21
C LEU A 71 6.99 3.53 -12.90
N GLN A 72 6.66 2.74 -11.87
CA GLN A 72 6.46 3.23 -10.52
C GLN A 72 7.62 2.78 -9.64
N HIS A 73 8.00 3.65 -8.71
CA HIS A 73 8.92 3.27 -7.64
C HIS A 73 8.09 2.68 -6.51
N SER A 74 8.17 1.38 -6.31
CA SER A 74 7.45 0.72 -5.22
C SER A 74 8.16 1.03 -3.90
N HIS A 75 7.48 1.71 -3.00
CA HIS A 75 8.08 2.21 -1.77
C HIS A 75 7.72 1.39 -0.54
N LEU A 76 6.44 1.11 -0.35
CA LEU A 76 5.95 0.38 0.82
C LEU A 76 5.01 -0.74 0.42
N LEU A 77 5.14 -1.85 1.12
CA LEU A 77 4.17 -2.92 1.10
C LEU A 77 3.98 -3.37 2.54
N ALA A 78 2.79 -3.23 3.06
CA ALA A 78 2.49 -3.55 4.45
C ALA A 78 1.29 -4.47 4.53
N VAL A 79 1.38 -5.50 5.37
CA VAL A 79 0.26 -6.37 5.69
C VAL A 79 0.22 -6.50 7.20
N HIS A 80 -0.95 -6.31 7.80
CA HIS A 80 -1.10 -6.43 9.24
C HIS A 80 -0.56 -7.80 9.69
N PRO A 81 0.21 -7.86 10.80
CA PRO A 81 0.83 -9.12 11.22
C PRO A 81 -0.13 -10.29 11.36
N LYS A 82 -1.33 -10.06 11.85
CA LYS A 82 -2.31 -11.14 12.03
C LYS A 82 -2.88 -11.67 10.72
N ASP A 83 -2.71 -10.94 9.62
CA ASP A 83 -3.26 -11.32 8.32
C ASP A 83 -2.20 -11.80 7.34
N ARG A 84 -0.97 -11.95 7.79
CA ARG A 84 0.10 -12.50 6.97
C ARG A 84 -0.15 -13.98 6.71
N GLY A 85 0.36 -14.45 5.60
CA GLY A 85 0.15 -15.85 5.22
C GLY A 85 -1.05 -16.08 4.33
N LEU A 86 -1.85 -15.05 4.08
CA LEU A 86 -3.00 -15.15 3.17
C LEU A 86 -2.64 -14.82 1.73
N GLY A 87 -1.38 -14.59 1.42
CA GLY A 87 -0.94 -14.22 0.09
C GLY A 87 -1.27 -12.79 -0.31
N LEU A 88 -1.67 -11.95 0.65
CA LEU A 88 -2.14 -10.60 0.39
C LEU A 88 -1.04 -9.68 -0.13
N GLY A 89 0.19 -9.84 0.38
CA GLY A 89 1.30 -9.04 -0.10
C GLY A 89 1.56 -9.25 -1.58
N ALA A 90 1.53 -10.50 -2.02
CA ALA A 90 1.69 -10.83 -3.44
C ALA A 90 0.55 -10.27 -4.28
N GLN A 91 -0.69 -10.35 -3.79
CA GLN A 91 -1.84 -9.82 -4.51
C GLN A 91 -1.78 -8.30 -4.65
N LEU A 92 -1.38 -7.61 -3.59
CA LEU A 92 -1.21 -6.16 -3.62
C LEU A 92 -0.13 -5.76 -4.62
N LYS A 93 0.97 -6.49 -4.63
CA LYS A 93 2.07 -6.23 -5.56
C LYS A 93 1.63 -6.44 -7.01
N ILE A 94 0.89 -7.51 -7.27
CA ILE A 94 0.37 -7.79 -8.60
C ILE A 94 -0.59 -6.70 -9.04
N ARG A 95 -1.45 -6.22 -8.17
CA ARG A 95 -2.34 -5.12 -8.48
C ARG A 95 -1.58 -3.87 -8.88
N GLY A 96 -0.53 -3.53 -8.13
CA GLY A 96 0.31 -2.40 -8.50
C GLY A 96 0.94 -2.56 -9.87
N ILE A 97 1.43 -3.76 -10.18
CA ILE A 97 2.01 -4.07 -11.49
C ILE A 97 0.93 -4.05 -12.57
N GLY A 98 -0.28 -4.47 -12.23
CA GLY A 98 -1.40 -4.44 -13.18
C GLY A 98 -1.74 -3.05 -13.67
N TYR A 99 -1.46 -2.03 -12.85
CA TYR A 99 -1.63 -0.64 -13.27
C TYR A 99 -0.39 -0.13 -13.99
N LEU A 100 0.77 -0.33 -13.39
CA LEU A 100 2.03 0.21 -13.87
C LEU A 100 3.15 -0.73 -13.47
N LYS A 101 4.26 -0.68 -14.18
CA LYS A 101 5.43 -1.47 -13.81
C LYS A 101 6.02 -0.91 -12.53
N ILE A 102 6.31 -1.80 -11.59
CA ILE A 102 6.90 -1.42 -10.31
C ILE A 102 8.35 -1.84 -10.30
N ALA A 103 9.24 -0.92 -9.90
CA ALA A 103 10.64 -1.21 -9.77
C ALA A 103 10.85 -2.17 -8.60
N ALA A 104 11.16 -3.43 -8.89
CA ALA A 104 11.19 -4.49 -7.89
C ALA A 104 12.21 -4.23 -6.78
N ALA A 105 13.34 -3.62 -7.12
CA ALA A 105 14.42 -3.37 -6.16
C ALA A 105 14.07 -2.30 -5.12
N SER A 106 12.97 -1.59 -5.30
CA SER A 106 12.65 -0.44 -4.47
C SER A 106 11.77 -0.76 -3.26
N ILE A 107 11.34 -2.00 -3.10
CA ILE A 107 10.54 -2.36 -1.93
C ILE A 107 11.47 -2.47 -0.73
N LYS A 108 11.30 -1.54 0.21
CA LYS A 108 12.20 -1.44 1.37
C LYS A 108 11.63 -2.08 2.61
N LYS A 109 10.40 -1.73 2.94
CA LYS A 109 9.75 -2.17 4.16
C LYS A 109 8.61 -3.11 3.80
N GLY A 110 8.25 -3.97 4.71
CA GLY A 110 7.19 -4.92 4.48
C GLY A 110 7.52 -6.02 3.50
N GLY A 111 8.73 -5.99 3.00
CA GLY A 111 9.21 -7.05 2.13
C GLY A 111 9.54 -8.30 2.86
#